data_44e498b285cfe1b1abe3ce80aa78279c
#
_entry.id   44e498b285cfe1b1abe3ce80aa78279c
#
_cell.length_a   1.000
_cell.length_b   1.000
_cell.length_c   1.000
_cell.angle_alpha   90.00
_cell.angle_beta   90.00
_cell.angle_gamma   90.00
#
_symmetry.space_group_name_H-M   'P 1'
#
loop_
_entity.id
_entity.type
_entity.pdbx_description
1 polymer ?
#
loop_
_entity_poly.entity_id
_entity_poly.type
_entity_poly.pdbx_seq_one_letter_code
_entity_poly.pdbx_strand_id
1 'polypeptide(L)'
;MSFSSTQKEEIIQQIPKSLCCRRAFLGGVLAVRAAVVGDSIILSLESRKYAEYVSELIKEQYGKEASIYTPRGGGRKIMLSFVSPAAYRKISAFSGFETFLDKKCSACDGAYLRGIFFASGKLSDPEKQYSLEFSTEARQRELFEFFESLGLSPKLSVRAGVSLVYFRKSDEIEDFLARAAMNSTVFSLMNAKIEHEIRNNVNRVVNCETNNLERLEQASGKSVNLISQLMENDLLSSLPEELENTARLRYENPELSLTSLALLHTPPISKPGLSHRLKRIEKFANEALKKNKC
;
A
#
# COMPACT_ATOMS: atom_id res chain seq x y z
N MET A 1 9.30 -17.47 0.60
CA MET A 1 10.03 -16.46 -0.24
C MET A 1 9.40 -15.10 -0.03
N SER A 2 10.16 -14.01 -0.17
CA SER A 2 9.57 -12.68 -0.14
C SER A 2 8.92 -12.34 -1.48
N PHE A 3 7.92 -11.44 -1.51
CA PHE A 3 7.31 -10.98 -2.75
C PHE A 3 8.36 -10.52 -3.77
N SER A 4 9.34 -9.71 -3.34
CA SER A 4 10.45 -9.25 -4.18
C SER A 4 11.30 -10.39 -4.76
N SER A 5 11.53 -11.47 -3.99
CA SER A 5 12.29 -12.63 -4.50
C SER A 5 11.55 -13.36 -5.62
N THR A 6 10.22 -13.48 -5.48
CA THR A 6 9.36 -14.08 -6.53
C THR A 6 9.46 -13.29 -7.84
N GLN A 7 9.42 -11.95 -7.74
CA GLN A 7 9.55 -11.08 -8.93
C GLN A 7 10.93 -11.21 -9.60
N LYS A 8 12.00 -11.30 -8.81
CA LYS A 8 13.35 -11.50 -9.35
C LYS A 8 13.53 -12.87 -9.98
N GLU A 9 12.89 -13.91 -9.46
CA GLU A 9 12.89 -15.24 -10.08
C GLU A 9 12.13 -15.25 -11.40
N GLU A 10 11.01 -14.55 -11.48
CA GLU A 10 10.26 -14.39 -12.73
C GLU A 10 11.10 -13.70 -13.82
N ILE A 11 11.89 -12.67 -13.45
CA ILE A 11 12.81 -12.01 -14.37
C ILE A 11 13.83 -12.99 -14.95
N ILE A 12 14.38 -13.92 -14.16
CA ILE A 12 15.32 -14.93 -14.63
C ILE A 12 14.62 -15.92 -15.60
N GLN A 13 13.38 -16.27 -15.33
CA GLN A 13 12.61 -17.17 -16.20
C GLN A 13 12.22 -16.51 -17.53
N GLN A 14 12.02 -15.19 -17.53
CA GLN A 14 11.64 -14.40 -18.70
C GLN A 14 12.85 -13.73 -19.36
N ILE A 15 13.88 -14.52 -19.71
CA ILE A 15 15.10 -14.02 -20.34
C ILE A 15 14.78 -13.25 -21.63
N PRO A 16 15.30 -12.02 -21.82
CA PRO A 16 15.11 -11.29 -23.06
C PRO A 16 15.66 -12.07 -24.26
N LYS A 17 14.82 -12.23 -25.29
CA LYS A 17 15.22 -12.99 -26.50
C LYS A 17 16.34 -12.30 -27.28
N SER A 18 16.32 -10.97 -27.36
CA SER A 18 17.31 -10.21 -28.13
C SER A 18 18.59 -9.97 -27.34
N LEU A 19 19.74 -10.11 -28.00
CA LEU A 19 21.06 -9.90 -27.43
C LEU A 19 21.21 -8.47 -26.87
N CYS A 20 20.65 -7.47 -27.55
CA CYS A 20 20.73 -6.07 -27.11
C CYS A 20 19.98 -5.83 -25.79
N CYS A 21 18.84 -6.51 -25.57
CA CYS A 21 18.11 -6.40 -24.30
C CYS A 21 18.83 -7.15 -23.17
N ARG A 22 19.49 -8.28 -23.45
CA ARG A 22 20.35 -8.95 -22.45
C ARG A 22 21.54 -8.09 -22.05
N ARG A 23 22.15 -7.40 -23.02
CA ARG A 23 23.21 -6.41 -22.77
C ARG A 23 22.71 -5.22 -21.95
N ALA A 24 21.55 -4.68 -22.27
CA ALA A 24 20.93 -3.61 -21.51
C ALA A 24 20.63 -4.04 -20.07
N PHE A 25 20.05 -5.25 -19.86
CA PHE A 25 19.82 -5.82 -18.54
C PHE A 25 21.12 -5.92 -17.73
N LEU A 26 22.16 -6.53 -18.30
CA LEU A 26 23.47 -6.62 -17.64
C LEU A 26 24.04 -5.23 -17.35
N GLY A 27 23.84 -4.27 -18.27
CA GLY A 27 24.22 -2.87 -18.06
C GLY A 27 23.58 -2.28 -16.79
N GLY A 28 22.28 -2.52 -16.57
CA GLY A 28 21.57 -2.11 -15.35
C GLY A 28 22.14 -2.74 -14.08
N VAL A 29 22.46 -4.05 -14.13
CA VAL A 29 23.11 -4.74 -13.00
C VAL A 29 24.48 -4.14 -12.68
N LEU A 30 25.31 -3.92 -13.69
CA LEU A 30 26.65 -3.34 -13.54
C LEU A 30 26.60 -1.89 -13.03
N ALA A 31 25.69 -1.08 -13.55
CA ALA A 31 25.52 0.31 -13.13
C ALA A 31 25.29 0.44 -11.61
N VAL A 32 24.55 -0.50 -11.03
CA VAL A 32 24.19 -0.47 -9.59
C VAL A 32 25.21 -1.15 -8.70
N ARG A 33 25.79 -2.29 -9.15
CA ARG A 33 26.55 -3.20 -8.25
C ARG A 33 28.02 -3.32 -8.56
N ALA A 34 28.47 -2.88 -9.74
CA ALA A 34 29.86 -3.06 -10.09
C ALA A 34 30.78 -2.12 -9.32
N ALA A 35 31.76 -2.69 -8.65
CA ALA A 35 32.91 -2.02 -8.06
C ALA A 35 34.21 -2.53 -8.70
N VAL A 36 35.19 -1.66 -8.80
CA VAL A 36 36.55 -2.01 -9.29
C VAL A 36 37.48 -2.20 -8.11
N VAL A 37 38.14 -3.34 -8.05
CA VAL A 37 39.16 -3.65 -7.03
C VAL A 37 40.38 -4.21 -7.75
N GLY A 38 41.42 -3.41 -7.85
CA GLY A 38 42.55 -3.71 -8.73
C GLY A 38 42.11 -3.84 -10.19
N ASP A 39 42.46 -4.92 -10.85
CA ASP A 39 42.03 -5.23 -12.23
C ASP A 39 40.71 -5.99 -12.31
N SER A 40 40.10 -6.32 -11.16
CA SER A 40 38.92 -7.11 -11.08
C SER A 40 37.66 -6.23 -10.90
N ILE A 41 36.60 -6.67 -11.53
CA ILE A 41 35.23 -6.12 -11.35
C ILE A 41 34.50 -7.06 -10.39
N ILE A 42 33.95 -6.50 -9.32
CA ILE A 42 33.27 -7.26 -8.28
C ILE A 42 31.83 -6.80 -8.19
N LEU A 43 30.90 -7.77 -8.09
CA LEU A 43 29.46 -7.54 -7.86
C LEU A 43 29.01 -8.30 -6.60
N SER A 44 28.16 -7.67 -5.82
CA SER A 44 27.52 -8.28 -4.65
C SER A 44 26.06 -8.59 -4.99
N LEU A 45 25.65 -9.86 -4.90
CA LEU A 45 24.31 -10.37 -5.26
C LEU A 45 23.66 -11.09 -4.08
N GLU A 46 22.33 -11.20 -4.11
CA GLU A 46 21.54 -11.73 -2.99
C GLU A 46 21.59 -13.26 -2.88
N SER A 47 21.78 -13.98 -4.02
CA SER A 47 21.79 -15.43 -4.05
C SER A 47 22.77 -15.97 -5.09
N ARG A 48 23.13 -17.27 -4.92
CA ARG A 48 24.00 -17.98 -5.87
C ARG A 48 23.35 -18.10 -7.25
N LYS A 49 22.05 -18.40 -7.29
CA LYS A 49 21.25 -18.47 -8.54
C LYS A 49 21.33 -17.17 -9.35
N TYR A 50 21.26 -16.01 -8.64
CA TYR A 50 21.38 -14.70 -9.29
C TYR A 50 22.79 -14.45 -9.82
N ALA A 51 23.81 -14.90 -9.08
CA ALA A 51 25.20 -14.79 -9.52
C ALA A 51 25.49 -15.66 -10.74
N GLU A 52 24.96 -16.88 -10.78
CA GLU A 52 25.08 -17.78 -11.92
C GLU A 52 24.43 -17.18 -13.18
N TYR A 53 23.22 -16.66 -13.07
CA TYR A 53 22.56 -15.97 -14.19
C TYR A 53 23.36 -14.77 -14.71
N VAL A 54 23.87 -13.91 -13.82
CA VAL A 54 24.70 -12.77 -14.22
C VAL A 54 26.02 -13.22 -14.83
N SER A 55 26.62 -14.31 -14.34
CA SER A 55 27.85 -14.90 -14.90
C SER A 55 27.66 -15.35 -16.35
N GLU A 56 26.52 -15.98 -16.67
CA GLU A 56 26.18 -16.34 -18.05
C GLU A 56 26.10 -15.12 -18.98
N LEU A 57 25.45 -14.04 -18.51
CA LEU A 57 25.37 -12.78 -19.26
C LEU A 57 26.73 -12.12 -19.46
N ILE A 58 27.65 -12.19 -18.47
CA ILE A 58 29.02 -11.70 -18.57
C ILE A 58 29.79 -12.51 -19.60
N LYS A 59 29.67 -13.84 -19.58
CA LYS A 59 30.30 -14.72 -20.56
C LYS A 59 29.79 -14.43 -21.98
N GLU A 60 28.50 -14.24 -22.15
CA GLU A 60 27.89 -13.89 -23.45
C GLU A 60 28.37 -12.54 -23.97
N GLN A 61 28.45 -11.52 -23.10
CA GLN A 61 28.77 -10.15 -23.52
C GLN A 61 30.26 -9.88 -23.67
N TYR A 62 31.07 -10.40 -22.76
CA TYR A 62 32.50 -10.08 -22.66
C TYR A 62 33.41 -11.24 -22.99
N GLY A 63 32.86 -12.47 -23.19
CA GLY A 63 33.65 -13.68 -23.41
C GLY A 63 34.52 -14.05 -22.20
N LYS A 64 34.13 -13.67 -20.99
CA LYS A 64 34.89 -13.85 -19.76
C LYS A 64 34.15 -14.73 -18.78
N GLU A 65 34.87 -15.67 -18.17
CA GLU A 65 34.36 -16.46 -17.05
C GLU A 65 34.38 -15.59 -15.78
N ALA A 66 33.36 -15.75 -14.95
CA ALA A 66 33.28 -15.11 -13.66
C ALA A 66 33.42 -16.10 -12.51
N SER A 67 34.16 -15.74 -11.49
CA SER A 67 34.31 -16.51 -10.26
C SER A 67 33.20 -16.15 -9.27
N ILE A 68 32.48 -17.16 -8.75
CA ILE A 68 31.40 -16.97 -7.76
C ILE A 68 31.88 -17.53 -6.42
N TYR A 69 31.88 -16.70 -5.38
CA TYR A 69 32.34 -17.09 -4.06
C TYR A 69 31.57 -16.43 -2.93
N THR A 70 31.64 -17.02 -1.75
CA THR A 70 31.09 -16.44 -0.51
C THR A 70 32.23 -15.83 0.30
N PRO A 71 32.16 -14.56 0.75
CA PRO A 71 33.22 -13.94 1.52
C PRO A 71 33.45 -14.66 2.86
N ARG A 72 34.72 -14.79 3.26
CA ARG A 72 35.08 -15.23 4.61
C ARG A 72 34.59 -14.18 5.63
N GLY A 73 33.68 -14.55 6.54
CA GLY A 73 33.15 -13.61 7.53
C GLY A 73 31.62 -13.61 7.64
N GLY A 74 30.92 -14.54 6.97
CA GLY A 74 29.54 -14.89 7.30
C GLY A 74 28.44 -13.97 6.75
N GLY A 75 28.70 -13.17 5.72
CA GLY A 75 27.66 -12.40 5.05
C GLY A 75 26.75 -13.30 4.16
N ARG A 76 25.46 -12.97 4.06
CA ARG A 76 24.51 -13.64 3.15
C ARG A 76 24.72 -13.28 1.68
N LYS A 77 25.62 -12.36 1.38
CA LYS A 77 25.86 -11.88 0.02
C LYS A 77 26.78 -12.84 -0.73
N ILE A 78 26.48 -13.11 -1.97
CA ILE A 78 27.32 -13.87 -2.91
C ILE A 78 28.10 -12.86 -3.73
N MET A 79 29.40 -13.06 -3.83
CA MET A 79 30.27 -12.24 -4.63
C MET A 79 30.53 -12.91 -5.98
N LEU A 80 30.51 -12.10 -7.03
CA LEU A 80 30.91 -12.50 -8.37
C LEU A 80 32.03 -11.58 -8.81
N SER A 81 33.14 -12.15 -9.31
CA SER A 81 34.28 -11.37 -9.82
C SER A 81 34.70 -11.82 -11.20
N PHE A 82 35.09 -10.88 -12.05
CA PHE A 82 35.64 -11.15 -13.37
C PHE A 82 36.61 -10.04 -13.81
N VAL A 83 37.43 -10.36 -14.82
CA VAL A 83 38.40 -9.42 -15.40
C VAL A 83 37.99 -9.14 -16.85
N SER A 84 37.71 -7.90 -17.19
CA SER A 84 37.42 -7.44 -18.55
C SER A 84 37.88 -6.00 -18.77
N PRO A 85 38.88 -5.72 -19.60
CA PRO A 85 39.32 -4.36 -19.91
C PRO A 85 38.20 -3.48 -20.50
N ALA A 86 37.28 -4.08 -21.25
CA ALA A 86 36.16 -3.37 -21.84
C ALA A 86 35.12 -2.95 -20.76
N ALA A 87 34.78 -3.87 -19.86
CA ALA A 87 33.89 -3.57 -18.73
C ALA A 87 34.56 -2.62 -17.74
N TYR A 88 35.84 -2.80 -17.45
CA TYR A 88 36.62 -1.92 -16.59
C TYR A 88 36.59 -0.46 -17.07
N ARG A 89 36.90 -0.22 -18.36
CA ARG A 89 36.84 1.16 -18.93
C ARG A 89 35.46 1.77 -18.79
N LYS A 90 34.40 0.98 -19.03
CA LYS A 90 33.04 1.46 -18.93
C LYS A 90 32.63 1.81 -17.49
N ILE A 91 33.06 1.01 -16.51
CA ILE A 91 32.79 1.25 -15.09
C ILE A 91 33.63 2.44 -14.57
N SER A 92 34.87 2.53 -14.96
CA SER A 92 35.78 3.65 -14.56
C SER A 92 35.39 4.99 -15.19
N ALA A 93 34.75 4.96 -16.37
CA ALA A 93 34.20 6.14 -17.05
C ALA A 93 32.74 6.43 -16.67
N PHE A 94 32.24 5.88 -15.55
CA PHE A 94 30.89 6.12 -15.10
C PHE A 94 30.64 7.60 -14.80
N SER A 95 29.73 8.21 -15.55
CA SER A 95 29.31 9.60 -15.36
C SER A 95 27.80 9.72 -15.03
N GLY A 96 27.06 8.61 -15.10
CA GLY A 96 25.64 8.51 -14.86
C GLY A 96 25.13 7.14 -15.29
N PHE A 97 23.88 6.84 -14.96
CA PHE A 97 23.28 5.52 -15.28
C PHE A 97 23.16 5.30 -16.80
N GLU A 98 23.03 6.36 -17.59
CA GLU A 98 22.99 6.32 -19.07
C GLU A 98 24.27 5.71 -19.69
N THR A 99 25.42 5.79 -18.99
CA THR A 99 26.70 5.23 -19.47
C THR A 99 26.60 3.73 -19.80
N PHE A 100 25.73 3.00 -19.11
CA PHE A 100 25.55 1.55 -19.31
C PHE A 100 24.37 1.22 -20.23
N LEU A 101 23.54 2.18 -20.61
CA LEU A 101 22.40 1.98 -21.48
C LEU A 101 22.84 2.02 -22.95
N ASP A 102 23.08 0.83 -23.55
CA ASP A 102 23.32 0.70 -24.99
C ASP A 102 22.00 0.40 -25.70
N LYS A 103 21.28 1.44 -26.06
CA LYS A 103 19.94 1.35 -26.67
C LYS A 103 20.03 0.98 -28.13
N LYS A 104 19.57 -0.22 -28.48
CA LYS A 104 19.51 -0.73 -29.86
C LYS A 104 18.07 -1.01 -30.33
N CYS A 105 17.11 -1.11 -29.42
CA CYS A 105 15.69 -1.27 -29.72
C CYS A 105 14.84 -0.63 -28.60
N SER A 106 13.53 -0.50 -28.83
CA SER A 106 12.59 0.11 -27.86
C SER A 106 12.48 -0.65 -26.55
N ALA A 107 12.78 -1.96 -26.53
CA ALA A 107 12.71 -2.77 -25.32
C ALA A 107 13.99 -2.71 -24.45
N CYS A 108 15.07 -2.07 -24.91
CA CYS A 108 16.32 -1.97 -24.16
C CYS A 108 16.14 -1.16 -22.88
N ASP A 109 15.35 -0.10 -22.89
CA ASP A 109 15.09 0.74 -21.72
C ASP A 109 14.44 -0.08 -20.60
N GLY A 110 13.40 -0.85 -20.92
CA GLY A 110 12.74 -1.73 -19.97
C GLY A 110 13.65 -2.85 -19.44
N ALA A 111 14.47 -3.43 -20.31
CA ALA A 111 15.44 -4.44 -19.91
C ALA A 111 16.50 -3.86 -18.95
N TYR A 112 16.96 -2.65 -19.18
CA TYR A 112 17.89 -1.93 -18.34
C TYR A 112 17.31 -1.67 -16.94
N LEU A 113 16.09 -1.14 -16.86
CA LEU A 113 15.38 -0.91 -15.60
C LEU A 113 15.13 -2.22 -14.83
N ARG A 114 14.82 -3.32 -15.53
CA ARG A 114 14.75 -4.65 -14.91
C ARG A 114 16.09 -5.08 -14.31
N GLY A 115 17.21 -4.78 -14.97
CA GLY A 115 18.55 -5.04 -14.45
C GLY A 115 18.84 -4.26 -13.17
N ILE A 116 18.47 -2.99 -13.11
CA ILE A 116 18.55 -2.15 -11.90
C ILE A 116 17.69 -2.75 -10.78
N PHE A 117 16.44 -3.10 -11.07
CA PHE A 117 15.54 -3.71 -10.09
C PHE A 117 16.08 -5.06 -9.60
N PHE A 118 16.51 -5.93 -10.49
CA PHE A 118 17.06 -7.22 -10.16
C PHE A 118 18.25 -7.13 -9.19
N ALA A 119 19.14 -6.18 -9.44
CA ALA A 119 20.36 -6.02 -8.65
C ALA A 119 20.16 -5.30 -7.31
N SER A 120 19.26 -4.34 -7.23
CA SER A 120 19.15 -3.45 -6.06
C SER A 120 17.72 -3.24 -5.56
N GLY A 121 16.71 -3.60 -6.36
CA GLY A 121 15.31 -3.36 -6.06
C GLY A 121 14.77 -4.29 -4.97
N LYS A 122 13.90 -3.72 -4.14
CA LYS A 122 13.09 -4.46 -3.15
C LYS A 122 11.67 -3.94 -3.23
N LEU A 123 10.76 -4.81 -3.65
CA LEU A 123 9.33 -4.52 -3.73
C LEU A 123 8.61 -5.19 -2.57
N SER A 124 7.84 -4.42 -1.81
CA SER A 124 6.99 -4.96 -0.76
C SER A 124 5.77 -5.64 -1.36
N ASP A 125 5.21 -6.57 -0.61
CA ASP A 125 3.94 -7.19 -0.92
C ASP A 125 2.83 -6.12 -0.97
N PRO A 126 2.17 -5.91 -2.13
CA PRO A 126 1.19 -4.84 -2.31
C PRO A 126 -0.07 -5.03 -1.47
N GLU A 127 -0.36 -6.25 -1.00
CA GLU A 127 -1.46 -6.49 -0.07
C GLU A 127 -1.20 -5.87 1.33
N LYS A 128 0.08 -5.64 1.67
CA LYS A 128 0.49 -5.10 2.97
C LYS A 128 0.82 -3.62 2.92
N GLN A 129 1.63 -3.23 1.95
CA GLN A 129 2.05 -1.83 1.77
C GLN A 129 2.62 -1.58 0.38
N TYR A 130 2.52 -0.36 -0.09
CA TYR A 130 3.18 0.10 -1.31
C TYR A 130 4.57 0.62 -0.98
N SER A 131 5.62 -0.10 -1.40
CA SER A 131 7.01 0.31 -1.23
C SER A 131 7.90 -0.35 -2.26
N LEU A 132 8.59 0.46 -3.05
CA LEU A 132 9.66 0.05 -3.94
C LEU A 132 10.92 0.78 -3.52
N GLU A 133 11.96 0.05 -3.10
CA GLU A 133 13.21 0.58 -2.57
C GLU A 133 14.39 0.06 -3.39
N PHE A 134 15.38 0.92 -3.62
CA PHE A 134 16.64 0.58 -4.29
C PHE A 134 17.79 0.91 -3.36
N SER A 135 18.62 -0.09 -3.06
CA SER A 135 19.83 0.08 -2.25
C SER A 135 21.07 0.04 -3.14
N THR A 136 21.85 1.10 -3.13
CA THR A 136 23.14 1.16 -3.80
C THR A 136 24.21 1.47 -2.75
N GLU A 137 25.46 1.02 -2.97
CA GLU A 137 26.53 1.26 -1.99
C GLU A 137 27.15 2.65 -2.14
N ALA A 138 27.16 3.24 -3.33
CA ALA A 138 27.85 4.50 -3.60
C ALA A 138 27.22 5.42 -4.67
N ARG A 139 26.08 5.07 -5.28
CA ARG A 139 25.54 5.77 -6.46
C ARG A 139 24.06 6.17 -6.28
N GLN A 140 23.69 6.56 -5.06
CA GLN A 140 22.29 6.86 -4.74
C GLN A 140 21.80 8.13 -5.41
N ARG A 141 22.68 9.15 -5.44
CA ARG A 141 22.33 10.44 -6.04
C ARG A 141 22.18 10.31 -7.55
N GLU A 142 23.09 9.63 -8.20
CA GLU A 142 23.06 9.38 -9.64
C GLU A 142 21.85 8.52 -10.02
N LEU A 143 21.47 7.53 -9.19
CA LEU A 143 20.27 6.73 -9.40
C LEU A 143 19.00 7.56 -9.23
N PHE A 144 18.97 8.44 -8.26
CA PHE A 144 17.87 9.38 -8.04
C PHE A 144 17.70 10.30 -9.25
N GLU A 145 18.78 10.97 -9.68
CA GLU A 145 18.80 11.86 -10.84
C GLU A 145 18.39 11.13 -12.13
N PHE A 146 18.84 9.88 -12.30
CA PHE A 146 18.43 9.04 -13.43
C PHE A 146 16.93 8.74 -13.42
N PHE A 147 16.34 8.40 -12.29
CA PHE A 147 14.89 8.18 -12.22
C PHE A 147 14.10 9.47 -12.46
N GLU A 148 14.57 10.62 -11.97
CA GLU A 148 13.96 11.92 -12.28
C GLU A 148 14.02 12.23 -13.79
N SER A 149 15.14 11.94 -14.46
CA SER A 149 15.29 12.14 -15.91
C SER A 149 14.30 11.31 -16.73
N LEU A 150 13.83 10.19 -16.18
CA LEU A 150 12.76 9.37 -16.74
C LEU A 150 11.36 9.90 -16.44
N GLY A 151 11.21 11.01 -15.72
CA GLY A 151 9.92 11.57 -15.31
C GLY A 151 9.27 10.80 -14.15
N LEU A 152 10.06 10.03 -13.39
CA LEU A 152 9.61 9.41 -12.15
C LEU A 152 9.84 10.36 -10.98
N SER A 153 9.17 10.15 -9.85
CA SER A 153 9.28 10.99 -8.63
C SER A 153 9.89 10.22 -7.45
N PRO A 154 11.18 9.83 -7.52
CA PRO A 154 11.84 9.10 -6.46
C PRO A 154 12.02 9.98 -5.21
N LYS A 155 12.25 9.33 -4.07
CA LYS A 155 12.63 9.98 -2.81
C LYS A 155 13.93 9.38 -2.29
N LEU A 156 14.69 10.17 -1.53
CA LEU A 156 15.91 9.74 -0.84
C LEU A 156 15.65 9.55 0.64
N SER A 157 16.24 8.52 1.23
CA SER A 157 16.25 8.29 2.68
C SER A 157 17.54 7.59 3.10
N VAL A 158 17.93 7.77 4.35
CA VAL A 158 19.02 7.02 4.97
C VAL A 158 18.45 6.19 6.11
N ARG A 159 18.64 4.85 6.05
CA ARG A 159 18.23 3.92 7.10
C ARG A 159 19.42 3.09 7.56
N ALA A 160 19.72 3.12 8.86
CA ALA A 160 20.86 2.40 9.45
C ALA A 160 22.18 2.62 8.69
N GLY A 161 22.44 3.85 8.25
CA GLY A 161 23.65 4.21 7.48
C GLY A 161 23.63 3.81 6.00
N VAL A 162 22.54 3.18 5.53
CA VAL A 162 22.38 2.83 4.11
C VAL A 162 21.47 3.85 3.44
N SER A 163 21.96 4.47 2.39
CA SER A 163 21.16 5.38 1.57
C SER A 163 20.28 4.59 0.60
N LEU A 164 19.02 5.00 0.48
CA LEU A 164 17.99 4.35 -0.31
C LEU A 164 17.32 5.36 -1.24
N VAL A 165 17.08 4.96 -2.49
CA VAL A 165 16.13 5.62 -3.40
C VAL A 165 14.83 4.84 -3.35
N TYR A 166 13.70 5.50 -3.18
CA TYR A 166 12.45 4.78 -2.97
C TYR A 166 11.21 5.50 -3.52
N PHE A 167 10.15 4.70 -3.74
CA PHE A 167 8.80 5.12 -4.09
C PHE A 167 7.81 4.60 -3.04
N ARG A 168 6.77 5.38 -2.72
CA ARG A 168 5.74 5.03 -1.72
C ARG A 168 4.32 5.08 -2.27
N LYS A 169 4.09 5.80 -3.34
CA LYS A 169 2.77 5.85 -3.96
C LYS A 169 2.63 4.71 -4.95
N SER A 170 1.46 4.06 -4.95
CA SER A 170 1.16 2.97 -5.88
C SER A 170 1.37 3.38 -7.33
N ASP A 171 0.90 4.57 -7.71
CA ASP A 171 0.97 5.07 -9.08
C ASP A 171 2.44 5.24 -9.54
N GLU A 172 3.31 5.79 -8.68
CA GLU A 172 4.75 5.93 -8.95
C GLU A 172 5.45 4.56 -9.11
N ILE A 173 5.01 3.55 -8.33
CA ILE A 173 5.52 2.17 -8.43
C ILE A 173 5.01 1.51 -9.71
N GLU A 174 3.73 1.70 -10.06
CA GLU A 174 3.14 1.23 -11.32
C GLU A 174 3.90 1.78 -12.52
N ASP A 175 4.20 3.09 -12.53
CA ASP A 175 4.96 3.74 -13.60
C ASP A 175 6.36 3.13 -13.76
N PHE A 176 7.09 2.90 -12.67
CA PHE A 176 8.39 2.24 -12.74
C PHE A 176 8.27 0.81 -13.31
N LEU A 177 7.35 0.01 -12.77
CA LEU A 177 7.16 -1.38 -13.18
C LEU A 177 6.72 -1.50 -14.64
N ALA A 178 5.84 -0.61 -15.10
CA ALA A 178 5.40 -0.56 -16.50
C ALA A 178 6.58 -0.22 -17.44
N ARG A 179 7.39 0.79 -17.09
CA ARG A 179 8.61 1.14 -17.85
C ARG A 179 9.63 0.01 -17.86
N ALA A 180 9.76 -0.73 -16.75
CA ALA A 180 10.58 -1.92 -16.68
C ALA A 180 9.98 -3.13 -17.43
N ALA A 181 8.79 -3.00 -18.02
CA ALA A 181 8.04 -4.07 -18.68
C ALA A 181 7.83 -5.29 -17.77
N MET A 182 7.52 -5.06 -16.48
CA MET A 182 7.20 -6.08 -15.48
C MET A 182 5.66 -6.21 -15.36
N ASN A 183 5.02 -6.59 -16.47
CA ASN A 183 3.56 -6.52 -16.60
C ASN A 183 2.80 -7.39 -15.59
N SER A 184 3.28 -8.60 -15.30
CA SER A 184 2.68 -9.46 -14.27
C SER A 184 2.67 -8.81 -12.89
N THR A 185 3.76 -8.14 -12.54
CA THR A 185 3.89 -7.40 -11.27
C THR A 185 2.96 -6.17 -11.24
N VAL A 186 2.83 -5.47 -12.36
CA VAL A 186 1.86 -4.35 -12.50
C VAL A 186 0.44 -4.86 -12.25
N PHE A 187 0.03 -5.96 -12.89
CA PHE A 187 -1.30 -6.55 -12.67
C PHE A 187 -1.53 -6.97 -11.21
N SER A 188 -0.54 -7.57 -10.56
CA SER A 188 -0.63 -7.93 -9.14
C SER A 188 -0.84 -6.70 -8.26
N LEU A 189 -0.14 -5.60 -8.55
CA LEU A 189 -0.27 -4.33 -7.83
C LEU A 189 -1.66 -3.70 -8.05
N MET A 190 -2.16 -3.69 -9.28
CA MET A 190 -3.48 -3.17 -9.63
C MET A 190 -4.60 -3.96 -8.94
N ASN A 191 -4.51 -5.30 -8.93
CA ASN A 191 -5.49 -6.15 -8.27
C ASN A 191 -5.52 -5.88 -6.75
N ALA A 192 -4.36 -5.81 -6.10
CA ALA A 192 -4.28 -5.47 -4.69
C ALA A 192 -4.90 -4.08 -4.39
N LYS A 193 -4.71 -3.09 -5.28
CA LYS A 193 -5.30 -1.75 -5.17
C LYS A 193 -6.83 -1.81 -5.19
N ILE A 194 -7.40 -2.55 -6.15
CA ILE A 194 -8.86 -2.75 -6.26
C ILE A 194 -9.40 -3.43 -5.00
N GLU A 195 -8.76 -4.47 -4.51
CA GLU A 195 -9.17 -5.17 -3.28
C GLU A 195 -9.13 -4.25 -2.05
N HIS A 196 -8.10 -3.41 -1.93
CA HIS A 196 -8.01 -2.41 -0.86
C HIS A 196 -9.15 -1.38 -0.94
N GLU A 197 -9.49 -0.90 -2.14
CA GLU A 197 -10.59 0.05 -2.33
C GLU A 197 -11.94 -0.57 -1.98
N ILE A 198 -12.21 -1.80 -2.42
CA ILE A 198 -13.44 -2.53 -2.07
C ILE A 198 -13.54 -2.71 -0.55
N ARG A 199 -12.47 -3.20 0.09
CA ARG A 199 -12.43 -3.42 1.55
C ARG A 199 -12.65 -2.11 2.32
N ASN A 200 -12.03 -1.02 1.89
CA ASN A 200 -12.21 0.29 2.51
C ASN A 200 -13.64 0.81 2.37
N ASN A 201 -14.27 0.61 1.21
CA ASN A 201 -15.65 1.01 0.98
C ASN A 201 -16.63 0.18 1.84
N VAL A 202 -16.45 -1.14 1.89
CA VAL A 202 -17.26 -2.02 2.77
C VAL A 202 -17.11 -1.59 4.23
N ASN A 203 -15.89 -1.38 4.71
CA ASN A 203 -15.64 -0.95 6.09
C ASN A 203 -16.30 0.41 6.39
N ARG A 204 -16.30 1.36 5.44
CA ARG A 204 -17.00 2.66 5.60
C ARG A 204 -18.50 2.49 5.73
N VAL A 205 -19.10 1.64 4.89
CA VAL A 205 -20.55 1.36 4.95
C VAL A 205 -20.90 0.69 6.27
N VAL A 206 -20.20 -0.38 6.64
CA VAL A 206 -20.43 -1.10 7.91
C VAL A 206 -20.27 -0.16 9.12
N ASN A 207 -19.20 0.64 9.17
CA ASN A 207 -18.99 1.58 10.28
C ASN A 207 -20.11 2.65 10.33
N CYS A 208 -20.58 3.12 9.17
CA CYS A 208 -21.70 4.07 9.11
C CYS A 208 -22.98 3.46 9.65
N GLU A 209 -23.33 2.24 9.20
CA GLU A 209 -24.53 1.52 9.66
C GLU A 209 -24.48 1.20 11.15
N THR A 210 -23.33 0.70 11.64
CA THR A 210 -23.13 0.40 13.07
C THR A 210 -23.30 1.65 13.91
N ASN A 211 -22.64 2.76 13.56
CA ASN A 211 -22.78 4.03 14.29
C ASN A 211 -24.22 4.57 14.28
N ASN A 212 -24.93 4.39 13.16
CA ASN A 212 -26.34 4.80 13.07
C ASN A 212 -27.23 3.95 13.98
N LEU A 213 -26.99 2.63 14.01
CA LEU A 213 -27.72 1.70 14.86
C LEU A 213 -27.48 1.99 16.35
N GLU A 214 -26.22 2.17 16.75
CA GLU A 214 -25.85 2.54 18.13
C GLU A 214 -26.51 3.86 18.58
N ARG A 215 -26.53 4.88 17.71
CA ARG A 215 -27.20 6.15 18.02
C ARG A 215 -28.71 5.97 18.17
N LEU A 216 -29.32 5.12 17.32
CA LEU A 216 -30.73 4.81 17.40
C LEU A 216 -31.05 4.11 18.74
N GLU A 217 -30.26 3.10 19.09
CA GLU A 217 -30.40 2.33 20.33
C GLU A 217 -30.24 3.20 21.58
N GLN A 218 -29.19 4.04 21.62
CA GLN A 218 -28.97 4.98 22.74
C GLN A 218 -30.10 6.00 22.89
N ALA A 219 -30.56 6.59 21.78
CA ALA A 219 -31.65 7.57 21.80
C ALA A 219 -32.99 6.93 22.19
N SER A 220 -33.23 5.71 21.70
CA SER A 220 -34.38 4.92 22.02
C SER A 220 -34.39 4.50 23.49
N GLY A 221 -33.28 3.91 23.96
CA GLY A 221 -33.15 3.41 25.33
C GLY A 221 -33.36 4.50 26.38
N LYS A 222 -32.85 5.72 26.14
CA LYS A 222 -33.13 6.86 27.03
C LYS A 222 -34.58 7.23 27.09
N SER A 223 -35.24 7.34 25.93
CA SER A 223 -36.65 7.68 25.85
C SER A 223 -37.52 6.63 26.53
N VAL A 224 -37.27 5.35 26.25
CA VAL A 224 -38.05 4.22 26.81
C VAL A 224 -37.87 4.17 28.34
N ASN A 225 -36.63 4.31 28.85
CA ASN A 225 -36.38 4.32 30.29
C ASN A 225 -37.12 5.46 31.01
N LEU A 226 -37.09 6.68 30.46
CA LEU A 226 -37.85 7.80 31.03
C LEU A 226 -39.37 7.57 31.00
N ILE A 227 -39.88 6.98 29.92
CA ILE A 227 -41.32 6.65 29.81
C ILE A 227 -41.69 5.55 30.80
N SER A 228 -40.88 4.51 30.98
CA SER A 228 -41.07 3.48 32.00
C SER A 228 -41.17 4.08 33.40
N GLN A 229 -40.26 4.99 33.75
CA GLN A 229 -40.31 5.67 35.04
C GLN A 229 -41.57 6.54 35.22
N LEU A 230 -42.10 7.16 34.15
CA LEU A 230 -43.35 7.86 34.20
C LEU A 230 -44.56 6.93 34.42
N MET A 231 -44.51 5.73 33.82
CA MET A 231 -45.57 4.69 34.02
C MET A 231 -45.52 4.15 35.44
N GLU A 232 -44.36 3.80 35.96
CA GLU A 232 -44.16 3.27 37.33
C GLU A 232 -44.61 4.23 38.43
N ASN A 233 -44.58 5.54 38.16
CA ASN A 233 -44.97 6.59 39.11
C ASN A 233 -46.41 7.15 38.83
N ASP A 234 -47.19 6.51 37.97
CA ASP A 234 -48.53 6.95 37.57
C ASP A 234 -48.59 8.38 36.98
N LEU A 235 -47.48 8.86 36.43
CA LEU A 235 -47.35 10.24 35.91
C LEU A 235 -47.64 10.35 34.41
N LEU A 236 -47.79 9.22 33.71
CA LEU A 236 -47.99 9.21 32.25
C LEU A 236 -49.32 9.92 31.86
N SER A 237 -50.36 9.73 32.62
CA SER A 237 -51.69 10.37 32.44
C SER A 237 -51.69 11.87 32.71
N SER A 238 -50.64 12.41 33.31
CA SER A 238 -50.48 13.84 33.51
C SER A 238 -49.90 14.56 32.28
N LEU A 239 -49.52 13.84 31.27
CA LEU A 239 -49.13 14.37 29.96
C LEU A 239 -50.37 14.79 29.14
N PRO A 240 -50.28 15.81 28.28
CA PRO A 240 -51.26 16.07 27.24
C PRO A 240 -51.45 14.82 26.38
N GLU A 241 -52.70 14.56 25.96
CA GLU A 241 -53.12 13.34 25.22
C GLU A 241 -52.20 13.03 24.03
N GLU A 242 -51.80 14.05 23.27
CA GLU A 242 -50.86 13.86 22.12
C GLU A 242 -49.47 13.38 22.54
N LEU A 243 -48.99 13.75 23.72
CA LEU A 243 -47.70 13.34 24.26
C LEU A 243 -47.78 11.97 24.93
N GLU A 244 -48.89 11.69 25.63
CA GLU A 244 -49.17 10.37 26.19
C GLU A 244 -49.23 9.30 25.09
N ASN A 245 -49.96 9.55 24.01
CA ASN A 245 -50.01 8.65 22.85
C ASN A 245 -48.63 8.44 22.25
N THR A 246 -47.84 9.50 22.11
CA THR A 246 -46.46 9.40 21.61
C THR A 246 -45.57 8.57 22.54
N ALA A 247 -45.72 8.73 23.85
CA ALA A 247 -44.97 7.97 24.84
C ALA A 247 -45.34 6.46 24.77
N ARG A 248 -46.61 6.12 24.72
CA ARG A 248 -47.08 4.74 24.59
C ARG A 248 -46.53 4.08 23.32
N LEU A 249 -46.67 4.72 22.15
CA LEU A 249 -46.18 4.21 20.88
C LEU A 249 -44.63 3.98 20.93
N ARG A 250 -43.89 4.86 21.59
CA ARG A 250 -42.42 4.70 21.74
C ARG A 250 -42.08 3.55 22.67
N TYR A 251 -42.77 3.39 23.75
CA TYR A 251 -42.61 2.30 24.71
C TYR A 251 -42.88 0.92 24.10
N GLU A 252 -43.95 0.83 23.31
CA GLU A 252 -44.40 -0.41 22.63
C GLU A 252 -43.49 -0.78 21.45
N ASN A 253 -42.78 0.20 20.85
CA ASN A 253 -41.97 0.03 19.65
C ASN A 253 -40.55 0.64 19.83
N PRO A 254 -39.74 0.11 20.75
CA PRO A 254 -38.43 0.68 21.11
C PRO A 254 -37.42 0.60 19.97
N GLU A 255 -37.51 -0.37 19.06
CA GLU A 255 -36.60 -0.62 17.95
C GLU A 255 -36.87 0.24 16.73
N LEU A 256 -38.04 0.87 16.64
CA LEU A 256 -38.42 1.63 15.44
C LEU A 256 -37.64 2.94 15.34
N SER A 257 -37.23 3.27 14.10
CA SER A 257 -36.71 4.58 13.77
C SER A 257 -37.70 5.69 14.01
N LEU A 258 -37.25 6.92 14.24
CA LEU A 258 -38.18 8.08 14.39
C LEU A 258 -39.06 8.26 13.15
N THR A 259 -38.60 7.92 11.97
CA THR A 259 -39.38 8.01 10.75
C THR A 259 -40.51 6.97 10.73
N SER A 260 -40.19 5.72 11.06
CA SER A 260 -41.15 4.63 11.12
C SER A 260 -42.19 4.85 12.24
N LEU A 261 -41.75 5.29 13.42
CA LEU A 261 -42.60 5.59 14.55
C LEU A 261 -43.57 6.76 14.28
N ALA A 262 -43.10 7.76 13.51
CA ALA A 262 -43.95 8.91 13.13
C ALA A 262 -45.12 8.50 12.22
N LEU A 263 -44.96 7.44 11.43
CA LEU A 263 -46.01 6.88 10.56
C LEU A 263 -47.09 6.10 11.33
N LEU A 264 -46.79 5.62 12.55
CA LEU A 264 -47.78 4.91 13.40
C LEU A 264 -48.80 5.84 14.06
N HIS A 265 -48.56 7.15 14.06
CA HIS A 265 -49.51 8.10 14.59
C HIS A 265 -50.74 8.23 13.68
N THR A 266 -51.90 8.51 14.26
CA THR A 266 -53.16 8.76 13.55
C THR A 266 -53.70 10.16 13.88
N PRO A 267 -53.62 11.12 12.93
CA PRO A 267 -52.97 11.03 11.62
C PRO A 267 -51.42 10.97 11.73
N PRO A 268 -50.71 10.43 10.68
CA PRO A 268 -49.25 10.39 10.67
C PRO A 268 -48.62 11.77 10.85
N ILE A 269 -47.52 11.85 11.58
CA ILE A 269 -46.78 13.10 11.85
C ILE A 269 -45.40 13.11 11.16
N SER A 270 -44.82 14.28 11.05
CA SER A 270 -43.47 14.39 10.51
C SER A 270 -42.39 13.95 11.53
N LYS A 271 -41.26 13.46 11.05
CA LYS A 271 -40.10 13.11 11.89
C LYS A 271 -39.65 14.30 12.83
N PRO A 272 -39.57 15.56 12.34
CA PRO A 272 -39.33 16.69 13.22
C PRO A 272 -40.39 16.88 14.29
N GLY A 273 -41.70 16.72 13.94
CA GLY A 273 -42.80 16.77 14.87
C GLY A 273 -42.71 15.72 15.98
N LEU A 274 -42.42 14.47 15.62
CA LEU A 274 -42.16 13.42 16.59
C LEU A 274 -40.98 13.72 17.50
N SER A 275 -39.84 14.16 16.93
CA SER A 275 -38.68 14.54 17.71
C SER A 275 -38.97 15.65 18.72
N HIS A 276 -39.76 16.64 18.35
CA HIS A 276 -40.22 17.69 19.24
C HIS A 276 -41.11 17.16 20.38
N ARG A 277 -42.05 16.25 20.08
CA ARG A 277 -42.87 15.60 21.10
C ARG A 277 -42.05 14.79 22.10
N LEU A 278 -41.10 13.99 21.63
CA LEU A 278 -40.21 13.21 22.49
C LEU A 278 -39.38 14.09 23.40
N LYS A 279 -38.85 15.22 22.91
CA LYS A 279 -38.12 16.20 23.74
C LYS A 279 -38.99 16.82 24.82
N ARG A 280 -40.28 17.09 24.53
CA ARG A 280 -41.22 17.58 25.51
C ARG A 280 -41.52 16.56 26.59
N ILE A 281 -41.67 15.26 26.20
CA ILE A 281 -41.81 14.16 27.15
C ILE A 281 -40.59 14.04 28.06
N GLU A 282 -39.39 14.07 27.47
CA GLU A 282 -38.13 14.02 28.23
C GLU A 282 -38.01 15.19 29.25
N LYS A 283 -38.36 16.40 28.81
CA LYS A 283 -38.39 17.58 29.72
C LYS A 283 -39.37 17.36 30.87
N PHE A 284 -40.61 16.96 30.57
CA PHE A 284 -41.60 16.69 31.58
C PHE A 284 -41.16 15.58 32.56
N ALA A 285 -40.64 14.50 32.08
CA ALA A 285 -40.15 13.40 32.88
C ALA A 285 -39.05 13.82 33.85
N ASN A 286 -38.06 14.61 33.37
CA ASN A 286 -36.99 15.10 34.18
C ASN A 286 -37.46 16.10 35.28
N GLU A 287 -38.51 16.89 35.02
CA GLU A 287 -39.11 17.79 36.00
C GLU A 287 -39.98 17.05 37.04
N ALA A 288 -40.82 16.16 36.58
CA ALA A 288 -41.75 15.42 37.45
C ALA A 288 -41.03 14.41 38.36
N LEU A 289 -40.07 13.64 37.82
CA LEU A 289 -39.30 12.67 38.60
C LEU A 289 -38.35 13.32 39.64
N LYS A 290 -37.92 14.59 39.41
CA LYS A 290 -37.18 15.35 40.43
C LYS A 290 -38.08 15.77 41.58
N LYS A 291 -39.35 16.12 41.34
CA LYS A 291 -40.29 16.53 42.38
C LYS A 291 -40.74 15.35 43.25
N ASN A 292 -40.79 14.13 42.72
CA ASN A 292 -41.14 12.95 43.50
C ASN A 292 -39.99 12.36 44.34
N LYS A 293 -38.76 12.87 44.20
CA LYS A 293 -37.58 12.46 44.99
C LYS A 293 -37.34 13.37 46.22
N CYS A 294 -38.12 14.42 46.39
CA CYS A 294 -38.15 15.24 47.60
C CYS A 294 -39.33 14.88 48.46
#